data_9fcbf7ff4ae05511e8fa228a80a18f92
#
_entry.id   9fcbf7ff4ae05511e8fa228a80a18f92
#
_cell.length_a   1.000
_cell.length_b   1.000
_cell.length_c   1.000
_cell.angle_alpha   90.00
_cell.angle_beta   90.00
_cell.angle_gamma   90.00
#
_symmetry.space_group_name_H-M   'P 1'
#
loop_
_entity.id
_entity.type
_entity.pdbx_description
1 polymer ?
#
loop_
_entity_poly.entity_id
_entity_poly.type
_entity_poly.pdbx_seq_one_letter_code
_entity_poly.pdbx_strand_id
1 'polypeptide(L)'
;MTIGIACYGENAVAAAMSAVMGAELAGRGAIGGFAVLAVLDEKGAFRHVCIQRGGVSGLDIPDAWRAARTAAIISSGPDRPEPLVQFLPGRSEIGLVTGHRLPNSLNGEGVPVNEAVLRLLEQGRAPQAAIDDVLGAEPEMDAGLIALTAQGAIGWANTGRVARRPDLGQAAKAGAGHGYALLHNSIYSNHASGAKLAQCLGDLAWSALNGTPEAHGLLRLDEPVALRLAQQDRVHVDAGGRILALETANKALLSGRHASRTVVYGAPQVLCDDKPIGHAATELFARIDEGVAFPSGRLAERTMIVRRG
;
A
#
# COMPACT_ATOMS: atom_id res chain seq x y z
N MET A 1 12.89 5.25 -3.97
CA MET A 1 11.59 5.17 -3.31
C MET A 1 10.96 3.85 -3.68
N THR A 2 10.74 3.00 -2.71
CA THR A 2 10.19 1.67 -2.94
C THR A 2 9.44 1.23 -1.68
N ILE A 3 8.35 0.51 -1.85
CA ILE A 3 7.61 -0.16 -0.79
C ILE A 3 7.42 -1.62 -1.17
N GLY A 4 7.65 -2.53 -0.22
CA GLY A 4 7.24 -3.91 -0.27
C GLY A 4 6.34 -4.24 0.91
N ILE A 5 5.31 -5.04 0.68
CA ILE A 5 4.43 -5.57 1.71
C ILE A 5 4.04 -7.00 1.38
N ALA A 6 3.97 -7.85 2.40
CA ALA A 6 3.38 -9.18 2.30
C ALA A 6 2.31 -9.33 3.38
N CYS A 7 1.19 -9.94 3.02
CA CYS A 7 0.01 -10.12 3.86
C CYS A 7 -0.50 -11.56 3.77
N TYR A 8 -0.99 -12.10 4.88
CA TYR A 8 -1.72 -13.37 4.90
C TYR A 8 -3.01 -13.26 5.73
N GLY A 9 -3.98 -14.10 5.42
CA GLY A 9 -5.30 -14.10 6.03
C GLY A 9 -6.40 -13.83 5.01
N GLU A 10 -7.64 -13.74 5.45
CA GLU A 10 -8.79 -13.47 4.57
C GLU A 10 -8.62 -12.14 3.84
N ASN A 11 -8.66 -11.34 3.47
CA ASN A 11 -8.46 -10.02 2.85
C ASN A 11 -6.98 -9.65 2.58
N ALA A 12 -6.07 -10.63 2.43
CA ALA A 12 -4.64 -10.34 2.25
C ALA A 12 -4.37 -9.41 1.04
N VAL A 13 -5.08 -9.61 -0.07
CA VAL A 13 -4.97 -8.74 -1.26
C VAL A 13 -5.45 -7.33 -0.96
N ALA A 14 -6.61 -7.18 -0.33
CA ALA A 14 -7.16 -5.87 0.04
C ALA A 14 -6.24 -5.12 1.01
N ALA A 15 -5.62 -5.84 1.95
CA ALA A 15 -4.67 -5.28 2.91
C ALA A 15 -3.40 -4.76 2.23
N ALA A 16 -2.79 -5.57 1.37
CA ALA A 16 -1.61 -5.17 0.62
C ALA A 16 -1.90 -3.97 -0.29
N MET A 17 -3.05 -3.99 -0.99
CA MET A 17 -3.51 -2.87 -1.82
C MET A 17 -3.73 -1.59 -1.00
N SER A 18 -4.37 -1.69 0.17
CA SER A 18 -4.65 -0.53 1.03
C SER A 18 -3.38 0.15 1.52
N ALA A 19 -2.37 -0.61 1.95
CA ALA A 19 -1.09 -0.06 2.39
C ALA A 19 -0.35 0.64 1.24
N VAL A 20 -0.24 0.00 0.07
CA VAL A 20 0.49 0.60 -1.05
C VAL A 20 -0.28 1.80 -1.63
N MET A 21 -1.62 1.75 -1.68
CA MET A 21 -2.46 2.91 -1.99
C MET A 21 -2.17 4.07 -1.02
N GLY A 22 -2.10 3.79 0.28
CA GLY A 22 -1.71 4.78 1.28
C GLY A 22 -0.34 5.40 1.02
N ALA A 23 0.65 4.59 0.60
CA ALA A 23 1.97 5.08 0.22
C ALA A 23 1.92 6.00 -1.02
N GLU A 24 1.13 5.65 -2.03
CA GLU A 24 0.92 6.48 -3.24
C GLU A 24 0.23 7.81 -2.90
N LEU A 25 -0.75 7.79 -1.99
CA LEU A 25 -1.44 8.98 -1.51
C LEU A 25 -0.51 9.90 -0.69
N ALA A 26 0.25 9.35 0.24
CA ALA A 26 1.14 10.11 1.11
C ALA A 26 2.37 10.66 0.35
N GLY A 27 2.92 9.86 -0.56
CA GLY A 27 4.16 10.16 -1.30
C GLY A 27 3.94 10.73 -2.70
N ARG A 28 2.82 11.36 -2.97
CA ARG A 28 2.35 11.90 -4.27
C ARG A 28 3.42 12.12 -5.34
N GLY A 29 3.35 11.31 -6.42
CA GLY A 29 4.28 11.37 -7.53
C GLY A 29 5.66 10.74 -7.26
N ALA A 30 5.96 10.40 -6.00
CA ALA A 30 7.21 9.75 -5.62
C ALA A 30 7.11 8.22 -5.68
N ILE A 31 5.90 7.67 -5.67
CA ILE A 31 5.58 6.25 -5.76
C ILE A 31 4.39 6.05 -6.70
N GLY A 32 4.14 4.82 -7.16
CA GLY A 32 3.07 4.55 -8.14
C GLY A 32 3.54 4.60 -9.60
N GLY A 33 4.84 4.46 -9.83
CA GLY A 33 5.41 4.15 -11.14
C GLY A 33 5.09 2.70 -11.50
N PHE A 34 5.98 1.76 -11.19
CA PHE A 34 5.67 0.34 -11.38
C PHE A 34 4.99 -0.28 -10.16
N ALA A 35 4.23 -1.32 -10.38
CA ALA A 35 3.73 -2.19 -9.32
C ALA A 35 3.66 -3.65 -9.80
N VAL A 36 3.94 -4.58 -8.87
CA VAL A 36 3.72 -6.01 -9.02
C VAL A 36 2.89 -6.46 -7.84
N LEU A 37 1.75 -7.09 -8.11
CA LEU A 37 0.98 -7.88 -7.16
C LEU A 37 1.21 -9.36 -7.46
N ALA A 38 1.55 -10.12 -6.46
CA ALA A 38 1.59 -11.58 -6.53
C ALA A 38 0.73 -12.20 -5.43
N VAL A 39 0.12 -13.34 -5.75
CA VAL A 39 -0.69 -14.13 -4.84
C VAL A 39 -0.38 -15.62 -4.98
N LEU A 40 -0.67 -16.39 -3.95
CA LEU A 40 -0.95 -17.81 -4.11
C LEU A 40 -2.48 -17.96 -4.16
N ASP A 41 -3.00 -18.43 -5.28
CA ASP A 41 -4.45 -18.59 -5.47
C ASP A 41 -5.01 -19.71 -4.54
N GLU A 42 -6.31 -19.94 -4.58
CA GLU A 42 -6.97 -20.94 -3.74
C GLU A 42 -6.42 -22.38 -3.93
N LYS A 43 -5.74 -22.64 -5.04
CA LYS A 43 -5.07 -23.90 -5.34
C LYS A 43 -3.59 -23.90 -4.97
N GLY A 44 -3.11 -22.82 -4.31
CA GLY A 44 -1.70 -22.64 -4.00
C GLY A 44 -0.84 -22.25 -5.20
N ALA A 45 -1.41 -22.01 -6.37
CA ALA A 45 -0.64 -21.66 -7.56
C ALA A 45 -0.16 -20.19 -7.52
N PHE A 46 1.11 -19.98 -7.86
CA PHE A 46 1.69 -18.65 -7.99
C PHE A 46 1.06 -17.90 -9.19
N ARG A 47 0.52 -16.73 -8.91
CA ARG A 47 -0.07 -15.82 -9.88
C ARG A 47 0.45 -14.41 -9.66
N HIS A 48 0.58 -13.64 -10.74
CA HIS A 48 0.98 -12.23 -10.63
C HIS A 48 0.37 -11.37 -11.74
N VAL A 49 0.22 -10.09 -11.45
CA VAL A 49 -0.05 -9.01 -12.40
C VAL A 49 0.93 -7.88 -12.17
N CYS A 50 1.30 -7.21 -13.23
CA CYS A 50 2.30 -6.14 -13.23
C CYS A 50 1.79 -4.94 -14.02
N ILE A 51 2.28 -3.76 -13.65
CA ILE A 51 2.07 -2.54 -14.42
C ILE A 51 3.30 -1.64 -14.35
N GLN A 52 3.69 -1.06 -15.49
CA GLN A 52 4.55 0.12 -15.56
C GLN A 52 3.64 1.35 -15.61
N ARG A 53 3.86 2.33 -14.76
CA ARG A 53 3.11 3.61 -14.71
C ARG A 53 1.61 3.43 -14.47
N GLY A 54 1.22 3.61 -13.25
CA GLY A 54 -0.20 3.51 -12.89
C GLY A 54 -0.42 3.16 -11.44
N GLY A 55 0.64 2.72 -10.78
CA GLY A 55 0.57 2.30 -9.38
C GLY A 55 -0.37 1.13 -9.18
N VAL A 56 -0.68 0.84 -7.92
CA VAL A 56 -1.57 -0.29 -7.58
C VAL A 56 -2.98 -0.12 -8.10
N SER A 57 -3.46 1.11 -8.28
CA SER A 57 -4.80 1.37 -8.83
C SER A 57 -4.94 1.09 -10.33
N GLY A 58 -3.82 0.90 -11.01
CA GLY A 58 -3.79 0.50 -12.43
C GLY A 58 -3.66 -1.00 -12.66
N LEU A 59 -3.49 -1.80 -11.60
CA LEU A 59 -3.41 -3.25 -11.73
C LEU A 59 -4.77 -3.86 -12.10
N ASP A 60 -4.79 -4.66 -13.14
CA ASP A 60 -5.97 -5.46 -13.54
C ASP A 60 -5.97 -6.78 -12.76
N ILE A 61 -6.60 -6.77 -11.59
CA ILE A 61 -6.62 -7.90 -10.65
C ILE A 61 -7.85 -8.75 -10.93
N PRO A 62 -7.68 -10.02 -11.37
CA PRO A 62 -8.79 -10.94 -11.54
C PRO A 62 -9.59 -11.10 -10.23
N ASP A 63 -10.92 -11.11 -10.32
CA ASP A 63 -11.79 -11.21 -9.14
C ASP A 63 -11.52 -12.47 -8.31
N ALA A 64 -11.21 -13.59 -8.95
CA ALA A 64 -10.85 -14.84 -8.30
C ALA A 64 -9.61 -14.71 -7.37
N TRP A 65 -8.73 -13.73 -7.59
CA TRP A 65 -7.55 -13.54 -6.74
C TRP A 65 -7.84 -12.71 -5.50
N ARG A 66 -8.96 -11.99 -5.45
CA ARG A 66 -9.34 -11.15 -4.30
C ARG A 66 -9.52 -11.93 -3.01
N ALA A 67 -9.89 -13.22 -3.13
CA ALA A 67 -10.03 -14.15 -2.01
C ALA A 67 -8.73 -14.87 -1.62
N ALA A 68 -7.61 -14.64 -2.35
CA ALA A 68 -6.33 -15.26 -2.03
C ALA A 68 -5.88 -14.87 -0.61
N ARG A 69 -5.48 -15.89 0.17
CA ARG A 69 -5.05 -15.72 1.57
C ARG A 69 -3.58 -15.32 1.71
N THR A 70 -2.82 -15.36 0.65
CA THR A 70 -1.39 -15.04 0.60
C THR A 70 -1.17 -14.05 -0.54
N ALA A 71 -0.75 -12.85 -0.21
CA ALA A 71 -0.53 -11.78 -1.17
C ALA A 71 0.70 -10.94 -0.83
N ALA A 72 1.39 -10.46 -1.85
CA ALA A 72 2.47 -9.51 -1.69
C ALA A 72 2.44 -8.46 -2.81
N ILE A 73 2.91 -7.25 -2.50
CA ILE A 73 3.08 -6.18 -3.48
C ILE A 73 4.47 -5.59 -3.33
N ILE A 74 5.06 -5.22 -4.45
CA ILE A 74 6.16 -4.25 -4.52
C ILE A 74 5.75 -3.11 -5.44
N SER A 75 6.05 -1.86 -5.05
CA SER A 75 5.84 -0.67 -5.87
C SER A 75 6.98 0.32 -5.70
N SER A 76 7.22 1.14 -6.73
CA SER A 76 8.28 2.15 -6.72
C SER A 76 7.87 3.35 -7.57
N GLY A 77 8.57 4.47 -7.40
CA GLY A 77 8.37 5.66 -8.22
C GLY A 77 8.89 5.52 -9.65
N PRO A 78 10.16 5.15 -9.88
CA PRO A 78 10.70 5.05 -11.23
C PRO A 78 10.25 3.76 -11.93
N ASP A 79 10.23 3.80 -13.26
CA ASP A 79 10.09 2.62 -14.11
C ASP A 79 11.20 1.60 -13.80
N ARG A 80 10.91 0.33 -14.00
CA ARG A 80 11.83 -0.78 -13.73
C ARG A 80 12.03 -1.64 -14.98
N PRO A 81 13.21 -2.29 -15.11
CA PRO A 81 13.44 -3.22 -16.23
C PRO A 81 12.51 -4.43 -16.18
N GLU A 82 12.02 -4.84 -17.33
CA GLU A 82 11.25 -6.06 -17.50
C GLU A 82 12.13 -7.32 -17.44
N PRO A 83 11.57 -8.48 -17.03
CA PRO A 83 10.19 -8.65 -16.57
C PRO A 83 9.99 -8.18 -15.12
N LEU A 84 8.93 -7.44 -14.84
CA LEU A 84 8.70 -6.83 -13.52
C LEU A 84 8.57 -7.84 -12.39
N VAL A 85 8.13 -9.06 -12.67
CA VAL A 85 7.99 -10.13 -11.68
C VAL A 85 9.32 -10.51 -11.01
N GLN A 86 10.47 -10.17 -11.60
CA GLN A 86 11.79 -10.39 -10.99
C GLN A 86 11.95 -9.71 -9.62
N PHE A 87 11.15 -8.65 -9.36
CA PHE A 87 11.18 -7.93 -8.08
C PHE A 87 10.30 -8.57 -7.00
N LEU A 88 9.43 -9.52 -7.40
CA LEU A 88 8.54 -10.26 -6.51
C LEU A 88 8.35 -11.69 -7.03
N PRO A 89 9.38 -12.54 -6.95
CA PRO A 89 9.25 -13.94 -7.32
C PRO A 89 8.40 -14.71 -6.32
N GLY A 90 7.81 -15.80 -6.79
CA GLY A 90 7.04 -16.74 -5.98
C GLY A 90 7.07 -18.14 -6.56
N ARG A 91 6.75 -19.13 -5.72
CA ARG A 91 6.59 -20.53 -6.12
C ARG A 91 5.29 -21.08 -5.57
N SER A 92 4.58 -21.80 -6.45
CA SER A 92 3.35 -22.49 -6.09
C SER A 92 3.56 -23.37 -4.86
N GLU A 93 2.62 -23.31 -3.92
CA GLU A 93 2.60 -24.07 -2.65
C GLU A 93 3.71 -23.73 -1.66
N ILE A 94 4.70 -22.94 -2.03
CA ILE A 94 5.85 -22.56 -1.19
C ILE A 94 5.67 -21.17 -0.61
N GLY A 95 5.64 -20.12 -1.44
CA GLY A 95 5.57 -18.75 -0.92
C GLY A 95 5.93 -17.66 -1.93
N LEU A 96 6.05 -16.45 -1.40
CA LEU A 96 6.34 -15.21 -2.10
C LEU A 96 7.51 -14.50 -1.42
N VAL A 97 8.38 -13.84 -2.21
CA VAL A 97 9.43 -12.98 -1.67
C VAL A 97 9.35 -11.61 -2.33
N THR A 98 9.09 -10.58 -1.53
CA THR A 98 9.05 -9.18 -1.92
C THR A 98 10.11 -8.38 -1.15
N GLY A 99 10.15 -7.08 -1.32
CA GLY A 99 11.08 -6.25 -0.57
C GLY A 99 11.07 -4.80 -1.02
N HIS A 100 12.14 -4.11 -0.72
CA HIS A 100 12.36 -2.74 -1.17
C HIS A 100 13.82 -2.52 -1.58
N ARG A 101 14.15 -1.37 -2.13
CA ARG A 101 15.44 -1.04 -2.75
C ARG A 101 15.66 -1.90 -3.99
N LEU A 102 16.59 -2.82 -3.96
CA LEU A 102 16.96 -3.72 -5.06
C LEU A 102 16.86 -5.19 -4.60
N PRO A 103 15.63 -5.70 -4.37
CA PRO A 103 15.44 -7.06 -3.82
C PRO A 103 15.91 -8.16 -4.78
N ASN A 104 16.17 -7.84 -6.03
CA ASN A 104 16.68 -8.74 -7.07
C ASN A 104 18.18 -8.56 -7.34
N SER A 105 18.94 -7.91 -6.43
CA SER A 105 20.41 -7.82 -6.56
C SER A 105 21.04 -9.21 -6.56
N LEU A 106 22.09 -9.38 -7.35
CA LEU A 106 22.83 -10.64 -7.41
C LEU A 106 23.76 -10.77 -6.21
N ASN A 107 23.73 -11.93 -5.54
CA ASN A 107 24.70 -12.30 -4.52
C ASN A 107 26.05 -12.71 -5.11
N GLY A 108 27.03 -13.10 -4.28
CA GLY A 108 28.34 -13.53 -4.72
C GLY A 108 28.36 -14.75 -5.66
N GLU A 109 27.26 -15.50 -5.72
CA GLU A 109 27.08 -16.65 -6.62
C GLU A 109 26.35 -16.30 -7.92
N GLY A 110 26.00 -15.02 -8.12
CA GLY A 110 25.23 -14.56 -9.29
C GLY A 110 23.73 -14.89 -9.23
N VAL A 111 23.19 -15.21 -8.05
CA VAL A 111 21.77 -15.51 -7.82
C VAL A 111 21.09 -14.27 -7.24
N PRO A 112 19.91 -13.86 -7.75
CA PRO A 112 19.13 -12.79 -7.11
C PRO A 112 18.80 -13.15 -5.66
N VAL A 113 18.99 -12.21 -4.69
CA VAL A 113 18.80 -12.52 -3.26
C VAL A 113 17.37 -12.89 -2.90
N ASN A 114 16.36 -12.35 -3.58
CA ASN A 114 14.97 -12.77 -3.40
C ASN A 114 14.73 -14.21 -3.88
N GLU A 115 15.37 -14.65 -4.96
CA GLU A 115 15.34 -16.04 -5.44
C GLU A 115 16.13 -16.97 -4.52
N ALA A 116 17.26 -16.52 -3.96
CA ALA A 116 18.02 -17.30 -2.99
C ALA A 116 17.17 -17.59 -1.73
N VAL A 117 16.45 -16.59 -1.20
CA VAL A 117 15.50 -16.79 -0.09
C VAL A 117 14.40 -17.78 -0.49
N LEU A 118 13.80 -17.62 -1.68
CA LEU A 118 12.74 -18.51 -2.14
C LEU A 118 13.18 -19.97 -2.25
N ARG A 119 14.42 -20.23 -2.69
CA ARG A 119 15.02 -21.58 -2.69
C ARG A 119 15.17 -22.18 -1.28
N LEU A 120 15.52 -21.35 -0.29
CA LEU A 120 15.59 -21.81 1.11
C LEU A 120 14.19 -22.11 1.67
N LEU A 121 13.15 -21.33 1.32
CA LEU A 121 11.77 -21.67 1.67
C LEU A 121 11.35 -23.02 1.07
N GLU A 122 11.73 -23.29 -0.18
CA GLU A 122 11.45 -24.55 -0.88
C GLU A 122 12.11 -25.76 -0.18
N GLN A 123 13.26 -25.53 0.48
CA GLN A 123 13.95 -26.52 1.32
C GLN A 123 13.36 -26.64 2.73
N GLY A 124 12.27 -25.92 3.04
CA GLY A 124 11.62 -25.92 4.36
C GLY A 124 12.26 -25.00 5.40
N ARG A 125 13.18 -24.12 5.00
CA ARG A 125 13.75 -23.13 5.92
C ARG A 125 12.67 -22.12 6.35
N ALA A 126 12.61 -21.78 7.64
CA ALA A 126 11.69 -20.76 8.15
C ALA A 126 11.99 -19.38 7.50
N PRO A 127 10.97 -18.55 7.18
CA PRO A 127 11.16 -17.31 6.43
C PRO A 127 12.18 -16.34 7.04
N GLN A 128 12.13 -16.15 8.35
CA GLN A 128 13.10 -15.26 9.02
C GLN A 128 14.53 -15.79 8.90
N ALA A 129 14.71 -17.09 9.17
CA ALA A 129 16.04 -17.71 9.07
C ALA A 129 16.58 -17.69 7.62
N ALA A 130 15.71 -17.90 6.62
CA ALA A 130 16.11 -17.82 5.21
C ALA A 130 16.58 -16.42 4.80
N ILE A 131 15.88 -15.37 5.31
CA ILE A 131 16.28 -13.98 5.07
C ILE A 131 17.58 -13.64 5.80
N ASP A 132 17.70 -14.04 7.06
CA ASP A 132 18.88 -13.76 7.88
C ASP A 132 20.13 -14.44 7.29
N ASP A 133 20.01 -15.66 6.80
CA ASP A 133 21.10 -16.39 6.13
C ASP A 133 21.56 -15.66 4.84
N VAL A 134 20.61 -15.26 3.97
CA VAL A 134 20.92 -14.61 2.68
C VAL A 134 21.44 -13.19 2.87
N LEU A 135 20.74 -12.36 3.65
CA LEU A 135 21.14 -10.96 3.83
C LEU A 135 22.35 -10.80 4.76
N GLY A 136 22.54 -11.75 5.70
CA GLY A 136 23.71 -11.79 6.58
C GLY A 136 25.01 -12.08 5.81
N ALA A 137 24.95 -12.85 4.73
CA ALA A 137 26.09 -13.10 3.84
C ALA A 137 26.45 -11.86 2.98
N GLU A 138 25.50 -10.91 2.80
CA GLU A 138 25.63 -9.78 1.88
C GLU A 138 25.35 -8.44 2.60
N PRO A 139 26.06 -8.09 3.69
CA PRO A 139 25.70 -6.96 4.57
C PRO A 139 25.76 -5.58 3.89
N GLU A 140 26.56 -5.43 2.84
CA GLU A 140 26.71 -4.17 2.09
C GLU A 140 25.83 -4.09 0.82
N MET A 141 25.01 -5.10 0.57
CA MET A 141 24.03 -5.05 -0.52
C MET A 141 22.93 -4.01 -0.25
N ASP A 142 22.34 -3.47 -1.30
CA ASP A 142 21.27 -2.47 -1.21
C ASP A 142 19.88 -3.13 -1.30
N ALA A 143 19.55 -4.00 -0.33
CA ALA A 143 18.33 -4.78 -0.32
C ALA A 143 17.69 -4.89 1.07
N GLY A 144 16.35 -4.88 1.09
CA GLY A 144 15.53 -5.36 2.20
C GLY A 144 14.50 -6.33 1.66
N LEU A 145 14.25 -7.43 2.36
CA LEU A 145 13.39 -8.53 1.91
C LEU A 145 12.28 -8.83 2.91
N ILE A 146 11.17 -9.33 2.38
CA ILE A 146 10.05 -9.91 3.11
C ILE A 146 9.75 -11.24 2.44
N ALA A 147 9.73 -12.32 3.20
CA ALA A 147 9.36 -13.65 2.75
C ALA A 147 8.06 -14.09 3.44
N LEU A 148 7.15 -14.67 2.68
CA LEU A 148 5.85 -15.16 3.15
C LEU A 148 5.61 -16.56 2.60
N THR A 149 5.40 -17.54 3.46
CA THR A 149 5.06 -18.91 3.03
C THR A 149 3.56 -19.06 2.72
N ALA A 150 3.20 -20.12 1.99
CA ALA A 150 1.81 -20.48 1.73
C ALA A 150 0.99 -20.72 3.01
N GLN A 151 1.64 -21.10 4.11
CA GLN A 151 1.04 -21.35 5.43
C GLN A 151 0.92 -20.07 6.27
N GLY A 152 1.38 -18.90 5.75
CA GLY A 152 1.27 -17.62 6.44
C GLY A 152 2.43 -17.30 7.39
N ALA A 153 3.50 -18.09 7.43
CA ALA A 153 4.70 -17.70 8.16
C ALA A 153 5.40 -16.56 7.42
N ILE A 154 5.83 -15.52 8.16
CA ILE A 154 6.42 -14.32 7.58
C ILE A 154 7.74 -13.98 8.27
N GLY A 155 8.71 -13.48 7.50
CA GLY A 155 9.98 -12.96 7.96
C GLY A 155 10.38 -11.73 7.16
N TRP A 156 11.18 -10.83 7.74
CA TRP A 156 11.69 -9.64 7.06
C TRP A 156 12.98 -9.14 7.68
N ALA A 157 13.87 -8.60 6.86
CA ALA A 157 15.05 -7.86 7.32
C ALA A 157 15.57 -6.91 6.24
N ASN A 158 16.43 -6.01 6.67
CA ASN A 158 17.29 -5.16 5.85
C ASN A 158 18.73 -5.64 5.98
N THR A 159 19.52 -5.48 4.90
CA THR A 159 20.98 -5.59 5.00
C THR A 159 21.55 -4.54 5.96
N GLY A 160 22.76 -4.75 6.45
CA GLY A 160 23.46 -3.78 7.31
C GLY A 160 23.56 -2.40 6.66
N ARG A 161 23.85 -2.33 5.35
CA ARG A 161 23.88 -1.08 4.59
C ARG A 161 22.55 -0.36 4.60
N VAL A 162 21.46 -1.06 4.30
CA VAL A 162 20.12 -0.47 4.25
C VAL A 162 19.67 -0.04 5.65
N ALA A 163 19.91 -0.83 6.67
CA ALA A 163 19.53 -0.53 8.06
C ALA A 163 20.14 0.78 8.62
N ARG A 164 21.27 1.24 8.07
CA ARG A 164 21.91 2.53 8.44
C ARG A 164 21.23 3.77 7.84
N ARG A 165 20.22 3.61 6.99
CA ARG A 165 19.56 4.73 6.32
C ARG A 165 18.54 5.42 7.23
N PRO A 166 18.48 6.77 7.26
CA PRO A 166 17.52 7.51 8.08
C PRO A 166 16.11 7.57 7.50
N ASP A 167 15.90 7.16 6.24
CA ASP A 167 14.68 7.31 5.47
C ASP A 167 13.88 6.00 5.32
N LEU A 168 14.14 5.06 6.23
CA LEU A 168 13.45 3.78 6.28
C LEU A 168 12.16 3.86 7.10
N GLY A 169 11.21 3.02 6.74
CA GLY A 169 10.07 2.66 7.56
C GLY A 169 9.80 1.17 7.47
N GLN A 170 9.41 0.62 8.60
CA GLN A 170 9.01 -0.78 8.72
C GLN A 170 7.87 -0.92 9.71
N ALA A 171 6.95 -1.82 9.43
CA ALA A 171 5.85 -2.19 10.29
C ALA A 171 5.49 -3.67 10.07
N ALA A 172 5.18 -4.35 11.15
CA ALA A 172 4.68 -5.72 11.07
C ALA A 172 3.72 -5.99 12.23
N LYS A 173 2.69 -6.79 11.97
CA LYS A 173 1.73 -7.22 12.98
C LYS A 173 1.19 -8.58 12.60
N ALA A 174 1.04 -9.45 13.59
CA ALA A 174 0.48 -10.78 13.43
C ALA A 174 -0.63 -10.99 14.46
N GLY A 175 -1.68 -11.69 14.05
CA GLY A 175 -2.80 -12.15 14.86
C GLY A 175 -3.13 -13.59 14.58
N ALA A 176 -4.24 -14.08 15.11
CA ALA A 176 -4.70 -15.46 14.88
C ALA A 176 -5.12 -15.63 13.41
N GLY A 177 -4.28 -16.28 12.61
CA GLY A 177 -4.57 -16.61 11.21
C GLY A 177 -4.46 -15.48 10.21
N HIS A 178 -3.89 -14.32 10.57
CA HIS A 178 -3.63 -13.21 9.67
C HIS A 178 -2.45 -12.34 10.14
N GLY A 179 -1.84 -11.62 9.23
CA GLY A 179 -0.74 -10.73 9.54
C GLY A 179 -0.14 -10.06 8.30
N TYR A 180 0.78 -9.13 8.55
CA TYR A 180 1.53 -8.47 7.51
C TYR A 180 2.95 -8.12 7.97
N ALA A 181 3.84 -7.91 7.00
CA ALA A 181 5.10 -7.20 7.15
C ALA A 181 5.27 -6.21 5.99
N LEU A 182 5.80 -5.03 6.28
CA LEU A 182 5.98 -3.91 5.37
C LEU A 182 7.35 -3.29 5.57
N LEU A 183 8.06 -3.05 4.47
CA LEU A 183 9.30 -2.29 4.41
C LEU A 183 9.18 -1.19 3.35
N HIS A 184 9.64 0.02 3.64
CA HIS A 184 9.75 1.07 2.65
C HIS A 184 10.97 1.96 2.85
N ASN A 185 11.36 2.69 1.80
CA ASN A 185 12.42 3.69 1.85
C ASN A 185 12.09 4.90 0.99
N SER A 186 12.62 6.06 1.41
CA SER A 186 12.62 7.32 0.65
C SER A 186 11.23 7.78 0.19
N ILE A 187 10.15 7.37 0.87
CA ILE A 187 8.82 7.91 0.64
C ILE A 187 8.67 9.12 1.56
N TYR A 188 8.78 10.30 0.97
CA TYR A 188 8.71 11.55 1.71
C TYR A 188 7.27 12.06 1.70
N SER A 189 6.72 12.32 2.88
CA SER A 189 5.45 12.99 3.06
C SER A 189 5.65 14.25 3.89
N ASN A 190 4.84 15.27 3.64
CA ASN A 190 4.91 16.56 4.36
C ASN A 190 4.64 16.45 5.87
N HIS A 191 4.14 15.31 6.34
CA HIS A 191 3.59 15.17 7.69
C HIS A 191 4.12 13.98 8.47
N ALA A 192 4.98 13.12 7.91
CA ALA A 192 5.42 11.91 8.61
C ALA A 192 6.88 11.56 8.36
N SER A 193 7.59 11.17 9.42
CA SER A 193 8.87 10.44 9.32
C SER A 193 8.64 9.04 8.72
N GLY A 194 9.70 8.37 8.27
CA GLY A 194 9.62 7.01 7.75
C GLY A 194 8.87 6.05 8.67
N ALA A 195 9.18 6.08 9.98
CA ALA A 195 8.50 5.22 10.96
C ALA A 195 7.00 5.56 11.12
N LYS A 196 6.62 6.84 11.15
CA LYS A 196 5.21 7.26 11.25
C LYS A 196 4.42 6.90 9.98
N LEU A 197 5.06 7.02 8.81
CA LEU A 197 4.44 6.57 7.57
C LEU A 197 4.25 5.06 7.58
N ALA A 198 5.25 4.27 7.98
CA ALA A 198 5.13 2.83 8.08
C ALA A 198 3.99 2.41 9.04
N GLN A 199 3.83 3.11 10.18
CA GLN A 199 2.71 2.89 11.08
C GLN A 199 1.36 3.17 10.40
N CYS A 200 1.22 4.30 9.73
CA CYS A 200 0.01 4.64 8.97
C CYS A 200 -0.34 3.56 7.94
N LEU A 201 0.64 3.14 7.14
CA LEU A 201 0.45 2.11 6.12
C LEU A 201 0.12 0.74 6.74
N GLY A 202 0.73 0.43 7.88
CA GLY A 202 0.44 -0.76 8.67
C GLY A 202 -0.99 -0.77 9.22
N ASP A 203 -1.48 0.36 9.72
CA ASP A 203 -2.87 0.51 10.18
C ASP A 203 -3.86 0.27 9.04
N LEU A 204 -3.57 0.80 7.83
CA LEU A 204 -4.40 0.55 6.64
C LEU A 204 -4.46 -0.94 6.27
N ALA A 205 -3.30 -1.63 6.30
CA ALA A 205 -3.26 -3.07 6.05
C ALA A 205 -4.01 -3.85 7.13
N TRP A 206 -3.78 -3.50 8.40
CA TRP A 206 -4.39 -4.20 9.53
C TRP A 206 -5.90 -4.02 9.58
N SER A 207 -6.39 -2.79 9.33
CA SER A 207 -7.83 -2.53 9.24
C SER A 207 -8.51 -3.39 8.16
N ALA A 208 -7.85 -3.57 7.02
CA ALA A 208 -8.39 -4.42 5.95
C ALA A 208 -8.34 -5.91 6.29
N LEU A 209 -7.30 -6.39 7.01
CA LEU A 209 -7.18 -7.79 7.42
C LEU A 209 -8.22 -8.20 8.46
N ASN A 210 -8.48 -7.38 9.46
CA ASN A 210 -9.32 -7.74 10.60
C ASN A 210 -10.72 -7.12 10.58
N GLY A 211 -11.01 -6.25 9.60
CA GLY A 211 -12.30 -5.56 9.49
C GLY A 211 -12.56 -4.50 10.57
N THR A 212 -11.58 -4.19 11.42
CA THR A 212 -11.72 -3.23 12.52
C THR A 212 -10.95 -1.96 12.18
N PRO A 213 -11.58 -0.75 12.24
CA PRO A 213 -10.89 0.49 11.99
C PRO A 213 -9.73 0.72 12.98
N GLU A 214 -8.57 1.06 12.46
CA GLU A 214 -7.38 1.48 13.21
C GLU A 214 -7.26 3.03 13.22
N ALA A 215 -6.14 3.55 13.72
CA ALA A 215 -5.87 4.99 13.78
C ALA A 215 -5.86 5.67 12.40
N HIS A 216 -5.63 4.92 11.33
CA HIS A 216 -5.72 5.40 9.96
C HIS A 216 -6.71 4.56 9.14
N GLY A 217 -7.37 5.20 8.16
CA GLY A 217 -8.32 4.57 7.26
C GLY A 217 -8.29 5.22 5.88
N LEU A 218 -8.92 4.58 4.89
CA LEU A 218 -9.14 5.14 3.56
C LEU A 218 -10.58 5.63 3.42
N LEU A 219 -10.75 6.81 2.83
CA LEU A 219 -12.02 7.38 2.43
C LEU A 219 -12.08 7.44 0.92
N ARG A 220 -13.22 7.11 0.31
CA ARG A 220 -13.35 7.00 -1.15
C ARG A 220 -14.55 7.77 -1.68
N LEU A 221 -14.32 8.50 -2.76
CA LEU A 221 -15.36 9.10 -3.59
C LEU A 221 -15.69 8.12 -4.71
N ASP A 222 -16.67 7.26 -4.51
CA ASP A 222 -17.06 6.23 -5.48
C ASP A 222 -18.21 6.67 -6.38
N GLU A 223 -19.03 7.62 -5.92
CA GLU A 223 -20.21 8.16 -6.61
C GLU A 223 -20.20 9.69 -6.59
N PRO A 224 -20.96 10.34 -7.48
CA PRO A 224 -21.13 11.79 -7.42
C PRO A 224 -21.76 12.22 -6.09
N VAL A 225 -21.19 13.25 -5.44
CA VAL A 225 -21.70 13.78 -4.17
C VAL A 225 -21.91 15.29 -4.25
N ALA A 226 -22.88 15.77 -3.50
CA ALA A 226 -23.14 17.21 -3.38
C ALA A 226 -21.99 17.92 -2.65
N LEU A 227 -21.58 19.06 -3.17
CA LEU A 227 -20.67 20.01 -2.54
C LEU A 227 -21.49 21.14 -1.96
N ARG A 228 -21.38 21.38 -0.65
CA ARG A 228 -22.17 22.37 0.08
C ARG A 228 -21.29 23.51 0.59
N LEU A 229 -21.81 24.72 0.58
CA LEU A 229 -21.12 25.86 1.20
C LEU A 229 -21.17 25.73 2.71
N ALA A 230 -20.00 25.86 3.35
CA ALA A 230 -19.87 25.90 4.80
C ALA A 230 -18.78 26.91 5.22
N GLN A 231 -18.62 27.15 6.52
CA GLN A 231 -17.55 28.01 7.03
C GLN A 231 -16.17 27.36 6.97
N GLN A 232 -16.12 26.03 6.93
CA GLN A 232 -14.89 25.23 6.86
C GLN A 232 -15.14 23.95 6.06
N ASP A 233 -14.06 23.40 5.52
CA ASP A 233 -14.13 22.15 4.78
C ASP A 233 -14.40 20.98 5.71
N ARG A 234 -15.32 20.08 5.31
CA ARG A 234 -15.65 18.82 6.00
C ARG A 234 -15.95 17.72 5.00
N VAL A 235 -15.74 16.49 5.45
CA VAL A 235 -16.01 15.27 4.67
C VAL A 235 -17.00 14.41 5.46
N HIS A 236 -18.17 14.13 4.89
CA HIS A 236 -19.18 13.25 5.46
C HIS A 236 -19.03 11.86 4.84
N VAL A 237 -18.96 10.84 5.68
CA VAL A 237 -18.73 9.44 5.25
C VAL A 237 -19.70 8.48 5.92
N ASP A 238 -19.89 7.31 5.30
CA ASP A 238 -20.50 6.16 5.97
C ASP A 238 -19.47 5.38 6.81
N ALA A 239 -19.93 4.34 7.51
CA ALA A 239 -19.07 3.48 8.33
C ALA A 239 -17.99 2.74 7.52
N GLY A 240 -18.22 2.52 6.21
CA GLY A 240 -17.28 1.90 5.29
C GLY A 240 -16.23 2.86 4.71
N GLY A 241 -16.29 4.15 5.05
CA GLY A 241 -15.39 5.18 4.52
C GLY A 241 -15.76 5.68 3.12
N ARG A 242 -16.98 5.43 2.63
CA ARG A 242 -17.48 6.03 1.40
C ARG A 242 -17.90 7.47 1.68
N ILE A 243 -17.44 8.40 0.85
CA ILE A 243 -17.80 9.81 0.94
C ILE A 243 -19.25 10.00 0.47
N LEU A 244 -20.07 10.60 1.32
CA LEU A 244 -21.49 10.84 1.08
C LEU A 244 -21.80 12.29 0.72
N ALA A 245 -21.04 13.24 1.26
CA ALA A 245 -21.15 14.66 0.98
C ALA A 245 -19.84 15.38 1.33
N LEU A 246 -19.65 16.54 0.73
CA LEU A 246 -18.51 17.42 0.98
C LEU A 246 -19.02 18.81 1.36
N GLU A 247 -18.37 19.44 2.32
CA GLU A 247 -18.54 20.85 2.65
C GLU A 247 -17.27 21.62 2.30
N THR A 248 -17.43 22.82 1.77
CA THR A 248 -16.29 23.67 1.42
C THR A 248 -16.54 25.13 1.76
N ALA A 249 -15.50 25.80 2.21
CA ALA A 249 -15.50 27.26 2.39
C ALA A 249 -15.26 28.01 1.05
N ASN A 250 -14.87 27.31 0.00
CA ASN A 250 -14.55 27.90 -1.29
C ASN A 250 -15.78 27.98 -2.20
N LYS A 251 -16.42 29.17 -2.21
CA LYS A 251 -17.60 29.45 -3.06
C LYS A 251 -17.35 29.18 -4.56
N ALA A 252 -16.12 29.34 -5.04
CA ALA A 252 -15.80 29.16 -6.46
C ALA A 252 -16.00 27.71 -6.93
N LEU A 253 -16.04 26.74 -6.02
CA LEU A 253 -16.28 25.33 -6.35
C LEU A 253 -17.77 25.00 -6.51
N LEU A 254 -18.69 25.91 -6.14
CA LEU A 254 -20.12 25.64 -6.19
C LEU A 254 -20.77 26.01 -7.53
N SER A 255 -20.06 26.68 -8.41
CA SER A 255 -20.57 27.08 -9.73
C SER A 255 -19.56 26.79 -10.82
N GLY A 256 -20.08 26.50 -12.02
CA GLY A 256 -19.27 26.21 -13.20
C GLY A 256 -18.61 24.82 -13.18
N ARG A 257 -17.72 24.61 -14.16
CA ARG A 257 -17.07 23.33 -14.41
C ARG A 257 -15.58 23.38 -14.12
N HIS A 258 -15.10 22.42 -13.35
CA HIS A 258 -13.69 22.28 -12.99
C HIS A 258 -13.22 20.85 -13.33
N ALA A 259 -12.37 20.71 -14.33
CA ALA A 259 -12.00 19.39 -14.90
C ALA A 259 -11.31 18.48 -13.89
N SER A 260 -10.41 19.02 -13.08
CA SER A 260 -9.77 18.30 -11.96
C SER A 260 -9.34 19.32 -10.93
N ARG A 261 -9.78 19.18 -9.69
CA ARG A 261 -9.47 20.10 -8.60
C ARG A 261 -9.32 19.34 -7.29
N THR A 262 -8.44 19.82 -6.43
CA THR A 262 -8.51 19.46 -5.01
C THR A 262 -9.77 20.07 -4.43
N VAL A 263 -10.66 19.22 -3.95
CA VAL A 263 -11.94 19.63 -3.40
C VAL A 263 -11.81 19.99 -1.93
N VAL A 264 -11.07 19.17 -1.19
CA VAL A 264 -10.79 19.37 0.23
C VAL A 264 -9.31 19.27 0.49
N TYR A 265 -8.79 20.17 1.30
CA TYR A 265 -7.38 20.27 1.68
C TYR A 265 -7.26 20.87 3.08
N GLY A 266 -6.06 20.90 3.66
CA GLY A 266 -5.84 21.54 4.95
C GLY A 266 -6.36 20.76 6.15
N ALA A 267 -6.34 19.42 6.08
CA ALA A 267 -6.78 18.50 7.14
C ALA A 267 -8.25 18.72 7.57
N PRO A 268 -9.24 18.69 6.65
CA PRO A 268 -10.65 18.86 6.98
C PRO A 268 -11.12 17.82 7.98
N GLN A 269 -12.09 18.20 8.81
CA GLN A 269 -12.74 17.28 9.74
C GLN A 269 -13.53 16.22 8.96
N VAL A 270 -13.46 14.98 9.41
CA VAL A 270 -14.23 13.86 8.86
C VAL A 270 -15.34 13.49 9.84
N LEU A 271 -16.56 13.39 9.32
CA LEU A 271 -17.77 13.09 10.08
C LEU A 271 -18.39 11.77 9.59
N CYS A 272 -18.77 10.89 10.51
CA CYS A 272 -19.59 9.73 10.26
C CYS A 272 -20.85 9.84 11.11
N ASP A 273 -22.05 9.79 10.50
CA ASP A 273 -23.33 10.06 11.19
C ASP A 273 -23.29 11.37 12.00
N ASP A 274 -22.77 12.44 11.38
CA ASP A 274 -22.57 13.77 11.96
C ASP A 274 -21.65 13.84 13.19
N LYS A 275 -20.98 12.74 13.52
CA LYS A 275 -20.00 12.69 14.62
C LYS A 275 -18.59 12.79 14.07
N PRO A 276 -17.73 13.62 14.66
CA PRO A 276 -16.31 13.67 14.28
C PRO A 276 -15.63 12.32 14.52
N ILE A 277 -14.95 11.82 13.50
CA ILE A 277 -14.14 10.58 13.60
C ILE A 277 -12.65 10.83 13.37
N GLY A 278 -12.26 12.06 13.02
CA GLY A 278 -10.88 12.44 12.79
C GLY A 278 -10.71 13.53 11.75
N HIS A 279 -9.55 13.58 11.11
CA HIS A 279 -9.20 14.56 10.10
C HIS A 279 -8.57 13.88 8.88
N ALA A 280 -8.84 14.42 7.70
CA ALA A 280 -8.16 13.95 6.49
C ALA A 280 -6.66 14.29 6.54
N ALA A 281 -5.83 13.33 6.18
CA ALA A 281 -4.38 13.46 6.15
C ALA A 281 -3.82 13.69 4.73
N THR A 282 -4.65 13.52 3.71
CA THR A 282 -4.31 13.76 2.31
C THR A 282 -5.47 14.49 1.62
N GLU A 283 -5.20 15.04 0.45
CA GLU A 283 -6.19 15.76 -0.36
C GLU A 283 -7.06 14.81 -1.18
N LEU A 284 -8.26 15.27 -1.56
CA LEU A 284 -9.16 14.62 -2.49
C LEU A 284 -9.19 15.40 -3.82
N PHE A 285 -9.05 14.69 -4.94
CA PHE A 285 -9.24 15.26 -6.26
C PHE A 285 -10.57 14.78 -6.87
N ALA A 286 -11.33 15.72 -7.40
CA ALA A 286 -12.58 15.45 -8.05
C ALA A 286 -12.79 16.39 -9.23
N ARG A 287 -13.52 15.94 -10.24
CA ARG A 287 -14.12 16.82 -11.23
C ARG A 287 -15.38 17.45 -10.59
N ILE A 288 -15.50 18.77 -10.69
CA ILE A 288 -16.67 19.47 -10.17
C ILE A 288 -17.48 20.02 -11.34
N ASP A 289 -18.79 19.86 -11.25
CA ASP A 289 -19.76 20.37 -12.20
C ASP A 289 -20.98 20.87 -11.42
N GLU A 290 -21.24 22.18 -11.47
CA GLU A 290 -22.40 22.83 -10.85
C GLU A 290 -22.62 22.41 -9.37
N GLY A 291 -21.56 22.42 -8.55
CA GLY A 291 -21.64 22.07 -7.12
C GLY A 291 -21.80 20.58 -6.83
N VAL A 292 -21.49 19.72 -7.80
CA VAL A 292 -21.42 18.27 -7.62
C VAL A 292 -19.99 17.81 -7.87
N ALA A 293 -19.42 17.06 -6.93
CA ALA A 293 -18.11 16.43 -7.05
C ALA A 293 -18.27 15.02 -7.62
N PHE A 294 -17.66 14.78 -8.77
CA PHE A 294 -17.68 13.49 -9.47
C PHE A 294 -16.36 12.77 -9.24
N PRO A 295 -16.39 11.44 -9.02
CA PRO A 295 -15.16 10.66 -9.04
C PRO A 295 -14.47 10.81 -10.39
N SER A 296 -13.19 11.13 -10.37
CA SER A 296 -12.40 11.33 -11.58
C SER A 296 -11.04 10.68 -11.44
N GLY A 297 -10.44 10.34 -12.57
CA GLY A 297 -9.10 9.74 -12.61
C GLY A 297 -9.03 8.34 -12.00
N ARG A 298 -7.83 7.98 -11.58
CA ARG A 298 -7.54 6.67 -10.96
C ARG A 298 -8.07 6.62 -9.52
N LEU A 299 -8.19 5.41 -8.97
CA LEU A 299 -8.66 5.20 -7.61
C LEU A 299 -7.87 6.02 -6.57
N ALA A 300 -6.55 6.15 -6.72
CA ALA A 300 -5.73 6.98 -5.84
C ALA A 300 -6.13 8.46 -5.85
N GLU A 301 -6.59 9.00 -6.98
CA GLU A 301 -6.96 10.43 -7.08
C GLU A 301 -8.25 10.75 -6.33
N ARG A 302 -9.17 9.80 -6.24
CA ARG A 302 -10.48 9.90 -5.56
C ARG A 302 -10.50 9.22 -4.18
N THR A 303 -9.32 8.95 -3.62
CA THR A 303 -9.14 8.37 -2.29
C THR A 303 -8.33 9.31 -1.43
N MET A 304 -8.61 9.35 -0.14
CA MET A 304 -7.84 10.10 0.85
C MET A 304 -7.62 9.26 2.11
N ILE A 305 -6.58 9.59 2.88
CA ILE A 305 -6.30 9.00 4.19
C ILE A 305 -7.03 9.81 5.25
N VAL A 306 -7.73 9.15 6.16
CA VAL A 306 -8.20 9.74 7.42
C VAL A 306 -7.31 9.29 8.56
N ARG A 307 -6.92 10.23 9.43
CA ARG A 307 -6.36 9.97 10.75
C ARG A 307 -7.48 10.12 11.77
N ARG A 308 -7.84 9.00 12.40
CA ARG A 308 -8.86 8.94 13.45
C ARG A 308 -8.29 9.50 14.76
N GLY A 309 -9.09 10.18 15.53
CA GLY A 309 -8.67 10.81 16.77
C GLY A 309 -9.72 10.74 17.84
#